data_1b19d20eb68b06b26213a555f5163a3f
#
_entry.id   1b19d20eb68b06b26213a555f5163a3f
#
_cell.length_a   1.000
_cell.length_b   1.000
_cell.length_c   1.000
_cell.angle_alpha   90.00
_cell.angle_beta   90.00
_cell.angle_gamma   90.00
#
_symmetry.space_group_name_H-M   'P 1'
#
loop_
_entity.id
_entity.type
_entity.pdbx_description
1 polymer ?
#
loop_
_entity_poly.entity_id
_entity_poly.type
_entity_poly.pdbx_seq_one_letter_code
_entity_poly.pdbx_strand_id
1 'polypeptide(L)'
;MRTIAFLITTLNLMPMKTGEYNGYVAVPPEHPLYGKGDSAEEVEALDVHGGVTYTGKIKHLPYPSELLDHKEIPRDWWVFGFDTCHYGDNPERWNLERCTEETRELQKQLEELFAQSE
;
A
#
# COMPACT_ATOMS: atom_id res chain seq x y z
N MET A 1 3.52 12.28 -10.25
CA MET A 1 2.80 11.92 -9.02
C MET A 1 3.63 12.30 -7.80
N ARG A 2 2.98 12.71 -6.74
CA ARG A 2 3.63 13.14 -5.50
C ARG A 2 3.70 12.05 -4.44
N THR A 3 3.12 10.89 -4.72
CA THR A 3 3.17 9.69 -3.88
C THR A 3 4.03 8.64 -4.56
N ILE A 4 4.48 7.63 -3.80
CA ILE A 4 5.34 6.57 -4.34
C ILE A 4 4.70 5.22 -4.02
N ALA A 5 4.42 4.44 -5.07
CA ALA A 5 3.85 3.10 -4.95
C ALA A 5 4.94 2.03 -4.99
N PHE A 6 4.79 1.00 -4.19
CA PHE A 6 5.75 -0.10 -4.13
C PHE A 6 5.08 -1.38 -3.62
N LEU A 7 5.77 -2.50 -3.82
CA LEU A 7 5.32 -3.82 -3.38
C LEU A 7 6.37 -4.48 -2.50
N ILE A 8 5.91 -5.29 -1.57
CA ILE A 8 6.78 -6.14 -0.75
C ILE A 8 6.31 -7.59 -0.91
N THR A 9 7.25 -8.49 -1.17
CA THR A 9 6.96 -9.92 -1.32
C THR A 9 6.34 -10.47 -0.03
N THR A 10 5.28 -11.25 -0.17
CA THR A 10 4.65 -11.91 0.98
C THR A 10 5.55 -13.02 1.52
N LEU A 11 5.45 -13.24 2.84
CA LEU A 11 6.07 -14.41 3.45
C LEU A 11 5.12 -15.58 3.27
N ASN A 12 5.53 -16.54 2.44
CA ASN A 12 4.70 -17.70 2.14
C ASN A 12 4.85 -18.74 3.26
N LEU A 13 4.17 -18.49 4.38
CA LEU A 13 4.23 -19.40 5.54
C LEU A 13 3.14 -20.46 5.42
N MET A 14 3.55 -21.70 5.18
CA MET A 14 2.63 -22.85 5.19
C MET A 14 1.91 -22.97 6.53
N PRO A 15 0.64 -23.40 6.57
CA PRO A 15 -0.17 -23.91 5.45
C PRO A 15 -1.00 -22.85 4.71
N MET A 16 -0.91 -21.59 5.09
CA MET A 16 -1.73 -20.54 4.47
C MET A 16 -1.22 -20.17 3.09
N LYS A 17 -2.16 -20.06 2.13
CA LYS A 17 -1.86 -19.49 0.83
C LYS A 17 -2.03 -17.98 0.91
N THR A 18 -1.10 -17.25 0.31
CA THR A 18 -1.15 -15.79 0.18
C THR A 18 -0.97 -15.41 -1.28
N GLY A 19 -1.29 -14.16 -1.62
CA GLY A 19 -0.85 -13.60 -2.88
C GLY A 19 0.68 -13.46 -2.92
N GLU A 20 1.23 -13.06 -4.05
CA GLU A 20 2.68 -12.94 -4.22
C GLU A 20 3.24 -11.69 -3.54
N TYR A 21 2.46 -10.62 -3.46
CA TYR A 21 2.90 -9.32 -2.93
C TYR A 21 1.82 -8.67 -2.08
N ASN A 22 2.28 -7.84 -1.14
CA ASN A 22 1.44 -6.82 -0.49
C ASN A 22 1.75 -5.48 -1.13
N GLY A 23 0.76 -4.59 -1.21
CA GLY A 23 0.90 -3.31 -1.89
C GLY A 23 0.89 -2.14 -0.94
N TYR A 24 1.66 -1.10 -1.27
CA TYR A 24 1.86 0.05 -0.41
C TYR A 24 1.97 1.33 -1.22
N VAL A 25 1.52 2.44 -0.62
CA VAL A 25 1.70 3.78 -1.17
C VAL A 25 2.24 4.69 -0.09
N ALA A 26 3.36 5.34 -0.36
CA ALA A 26 3.99 6.30 0.55
C ALA A 26 3.56 7.71 0.19
N VAL A 27 3.21 8.50 1.21
CA VAL A 27 2.78 9.88 1.05
C VAL A 27 3.69 10.81 1.84
N PRO A 28 3.97 12.02 1.30
CA PRO A 28 4.83 12.97 2.00
C PRO A 28 4.11 13.65 3.16
N PRO A 29 4.85 14.36 4.04
CA PRO A 29 4.24 15.04 5.20
C PRO A 29 3.12 16.02 4.87
N GLU A 30 3.09 16.56 3.66
CA GLU A 30 2.06 17.51 3.23
C GLU A 30 0.71 16.85 2.92
N HIS A 31 0.68 15.52 2.81
CA HIS A 31 -0.56 14.81 2.46
C HIS A 31 -1.58 14.93 3.61
N PRO A 32 -2.88 15.15 3.28
CA PRO A 32 -3.91 15.33 4.31
C PRO A 32 -4.10 14.11 5.23
N LEU A 33 -3.73 12.91 4.78
CA LEU A 33 -3.82 11.70 5.63
C LEU A 33 -2.50 11.32 6.29
N TYR A 34 -1.47 12.13 6.16
CA TYR A 34 -0.18 11.82 6.80
C TYR A 34 -0.35 11.64 8.30
N GLY A 35 0.19 10.55 8.84
CA GLY A 35 0.14 10.25 10.26
C GLY A 35 -1.14 9.58 10.74
N LYS A 36 -2.11 9.37 9.87
CA LYS A 36 -3.38 8.76 10.26
C LYS A 36 -3.29 7.23 10.27
N GLY A 37 -3.86 6.63 11.31
CA GLY A 37 -3.89 5.17 11.47
C GLY A 37 -5.04 4.51 10.72
N ASP A 38 -5.05 3.18 10.69
CA ASP A 38 -6.04 2.38 9.98
C ASP A 38 -7.45 2.49 10.55
N SER A 39 -7.60 2.95 11.80
CA SER A 39 -8.91 3.16 12.41
C SER A 39 -9.49 4.56 12.11
N ALA A 40 -8.73 5.45 11.49
CA ALA A 40 -9.24 6.75 11.09
C ALA A 40 -10.30 6.59 10.00
N GLU A 41 -11.39 7.33 10.13
CA GLU A 41 -12.53 7.25 9.22
C GLU A 41 -12.12 7.48 7.76
N GLU A 42 -11.25 8.47 7.52
CA GLU A 42 -10.78 8.79 6.17
C GLU A 42 -9.92 7.67 5.57
N VAL A 43 -9.21 6.93 6.41
CA VAL A 43 -8.40 5.79 5.97
C VAL A 43 -9.30 4.57 5.69
N GLU A 44 -10.31 4.35 6.53
CA GLU A 44 -11.29 3.28 6.30
C GLU A 44 -12.07 3.49 5.00
N ALA A 45 -12.22 4.72 4.56
CA ALA A 45 -12.91 5.05 3.31
C ALA A 45 -12.10 4.73 2.06
N LEU A 46 -10.81 4.43 2.18
CA LEU A 46 -10.00 4.02 1.04
C LEU A 46 -10.44 2.62 0.59
N ASP A 47 -10.75 2.51 -0.71
CA ASP A 47 -11.28 1.28 -1.29
C ASP A 47 -10.15 0.45 -1.89
N VAL A 48 -9.75 -0.58 -1.18
CA VAL A 48 -8.69 -1.49 -1.59
C VAL A 48 -8.98 -2.89 -1.05
N HIS A 49 -8.43 -3.90 -1.68
CA HIS A 49 -8.63 -5.31 -1.32
C HIS A 49 -8.41 -5.55 0.18
N GLY A 50 -9.47 -5.96 0.87
CA GLY A 50 -9.43 -6.22 2.31
C GLY A 50 -9.32 -4.97 3.18
N GLY A 51 -9.34 -3.78 2.60
CA GLY A 51 -9.12 -2.53 3.31
C GLY A 51 -7.65 -2.25 3.58
N VAL A 52 -7.36 -1.08 4.14
CA VAL A 52 -6.00 -0.73 4.56
C VAL A 52 -5.68 -1.49 5.85
N THR A 53 -4.63 -2.30 5.82
CA THR A 53 -4.22 -3.14 6.96
C THR A 53 -2.90 -2.70 7.57
N TYR A 54 -2.16 -1.82 6.88
CA TYR A 54 -0.91 -1.26 7.41
C TYR A 54 -0.91 0.25 7.29
N THR A 55 -0.54 0.92 8.39
CA THR A 55 -0.21 2.35 8.39
C THR A 55 1.02 2.56 9.26
N GLY A 56 1.92 3.42 8.82
CA GLY A 56 3.14 3.71 9.57
C GLY A 56 4.18 4.38 8.69
N LYS A 57 5.34 4.67 9.26
CA LYS A 57 6.45 5.26 8.52
C LYS A 57 7.19 4.20 7.72
N ILE A 58 7.72 4.60 6.55
CA ILE A 58 8.46 3.69 5.68
C ILE A 58 9.64 3.02 6.40
N LYS A 59 10.29 3.71 7.34
CA LYS A 59 11.44 3.17 8.06
C LYS A 59 11.13 1.92 8.89
N HIS A 60 9.85 1.64 9.15
CA HIS A 60 9.42 0.46 9.89
C HIS A 60 9.07 -0.73 9.00
N LEU A 61 9.23 -0.59 7.68
CA LEU A 61 8.97 -1.65 6.71
C LEU A 61 10.26 -2.25 6.18
N PRO A 62 10.25 -3.52 5.73
CA PRO A 62 11.36 -4.07 4.96
C PRO A 62 11.59 -3.29 3.68
N TYR A 63 12.77 -3.45 3.07
CA TYR A 63 13.05 -2.80 1.80
C TYR A 63 12.07 -3.33 0.73
N PRO A 64 11.52 -2.44 -0.11
CA PRO A 64 10.58 -2.86 -1.15
C PRO A 64 11.17 -3.87 -2.12
N SER A 65 10.38 -4.89 -2.47
CA SER A 65 10.75 -5.86 -3.51
C SER A 65 10.62 -5.26 -4.90
N GLU A 66 9.64 -4.37 -5.08
CA GLU A 66 9.39 -3.69 -6.36
C GLU A 66 9.03 -2.23 -6.09
N LEU A 67 9.79 -1.31 -6.67
CA LEU A 67 9.46 0.12 -6.68
C LEU A 67 8.73 0.41 -7.98
N LEU A 68 7.43 0.69 -7.90
CA LEU A 68 6.61 0.90 -9.09
C LEU A 68 6.90 2.25 -9.77
N ASP A 69 7.35 3.24 -9.02
CA ASP A 69 7.62 4.58 -9.54
C ASP A 69 9.11 4.88 -9.72
N HIS A 70 9.97 3.91 -9.46
CA HIS A 70 11.42 4.02 -9.62
C HIS A 70 12.02 5.23 -8.88
N LYS A 71 11.44 5.58 -7.75
CA LYS A 71 11.91 6.68 -6.90
C LYS A 71 12.31 6.15 -5.54
N GLU A 72 13.36 6.75 -4.98
CA GLU A 72 13.73 6.47 -3.61
C GLU A 72 12.71 7.09 -2.65
N ILE A 73 12.31 6.34 -1.63
CA ILE A 73 11.28 6.79 -0.68
C ILE A 73 11.95 7.40 0.55
N PRO A 74 11.67 8.68 0.86
CA PRO A 74 12.18 9.27 2.09
C PRO A 74 11.71 8.50 3.33
N ARG A 75 12.59 8.32 4.29
CA ARG A 75 12.35 7.41 5.43
C ARG A 75 11.27 7.86 6.39
N ASP A 76 10.90 9.13 6.38
CA ASP A 76 9.87 9.70 7.23
C ASP A 76 8.49 9.79 6.58
N TRP A 77 8.36 9.36 5.33
CA TRP A 77 7.08 9.34 4.65
C TRP A 77 6.14 8.32 5.30
N TRP A 78 4.86 8.62 5.25
CA TRP A 78 3.80 7.78 5.82
C TRP A 78 3.30 6.81 4.75
N VAL A 79 2.95 5.59 5.16
CA VAL A 79 2.61 4.52 4.22
C VAL A 79 1.23 3.98 4.56
N PHE A 80 0.42 3.75 3.52
CA PHE A 80 -0.82 3.00 3.58
C PHE A 80 -0.64 1.73 2.77
N GLY A 81 -1.02 0.59 3.34
CA GLY A 81 -0.83 -0.68 2.67
C GLY A 81 -1.99 -1.64 2.84
N PHE A 82 -2.08 -2.58 1.91
CA PHE A 82 -3.01 -3.70 1.98
C PHE A 82 -2.24 -5.01 1.83
N ASP A 83 -2.80 -6.09 2.37
CA ASP A 83 -2.17 -7.40 2.24
C ASP A 83 -3.02 -8.33 1.37
N THR A 84 -2.39 -9.40 0.90
CA THR A 84 -3.02 -10.46 0.11
C THR A 84 -3.01 -11.77 0.88
N CYS A 85 -3.31 -11.69 2.18
CA CYS A 85 -3.29 -12.83 3.11
C CYS A 85 -4.68 -13.13 3.66
N HIS A 86 -5.73 -12.84 2.89
CA HIS A 86 -7.12 -13.08 3.27
C HIS A 86 -7.57 -14.46 2.79
N TYR A 87 -8.63 -14.96 3.41
CA TYR A 87 -9.23 -16.20 2.99
C TYR A 87 -9.56 -16.17 1.50
N GLY A 88 -9.09 -17.16 0.76
CA GLY A 88 -9.30 -17.24 -0.68
C GLY A 88 -8.22 -16.58 -1.52
N ASP A 89 -7.29 -15.86 -0.90
CA ASP A 89 -6.15 -15.29 -1.63
C ASP A 89 -5.17 -16.39 -2.03
N ASN A 90 -4.58 -16.24 -3.21
CA ASN A 90 -3.60 -17.20 -3.71
C ASN A 90 -2.70 -16.51 -4.76
N PRO A 91 -1.55 -17.12 -5.11
CA PRO A 91 -0.60 -16.49 -6.04
C PRO A 91 -1.14 -16.34 -7.47
N GLU A 92 -2.06 -17.20 -7.89
CA GLU A 92 -2.62 -17.13 -9.24
C GLU A 92 -3.52 -15.91 -9.42
N ARG A 93 -4.31 -15.58 -8.39
CA ARG A 93 -5.20 -14.41 -8.39
C ARG A 93 -4.45 -13.14 -8.07
N TRP A 94 -3.55 -13.20 -7.08
CA TRP A 94 -2.81 -12.04 -6.59
C TRP A 94 -1.34 -12.15 -7.00
N ASN A 95 -1.13 -12.21 -8.33
CA ASN A 95 0.19 -12.18 -8.93
C ASN A 95 0.71 -10.75 -9.01
N LEU A 96 1.89 -10.57 -9.59
CA LEU A 96 2.53 -9.26 -9.71
C LEU A 96 1.64 -8.24 -10.43
N GLU A 97 1.03 -8.65 -11.53
CA GLU A 97 0.17 -7.76 -12.32
C GLU A 97 -1.03 -7.27 -11.51
N ARG A 98 -1.72 -8.20 -10.84
CA ARG A 98 -2.91 -7.86 -10.05
C ARG A 98 -2.56 -7.01 -8.84
N CYS A 99 -1.47 -7.33 -8.15
CA CYS A 99 -1.01 -6.54 -7.01
C CYS A 99 -0.62 -5.13 -7.43
N THR A 100 0.01 -5.00 -8.59
CA THR A 100 0.36 -3.70 -9.16
C THR A 100 -0.89 -2.86 -9.46
N GLU A 101 -1.88 -3.47 -10.11
CA GLU A 101 -3.14 -2.78 -10.44
C GLU A 101 -3.85 -2.27 -9.18
N GLU A 102 -3.94 -3.10 -8.16
CA GLU A 102 -4.61 -2.72 -6.91
C GLU A 102 -3.84 -1.61 -6.18
N THR A 103 -2.52 -1.70 -6.18
CA THR A 103 -1.67 -0.68 -5.56
C THR A 103 -1.81 0.66 -6.29
N ARG A 104 -1.89 0.64 -7.62
CA ARG A 104 -2.12 1.85 -8.42
C ARG A 104 -3.50 2.46 -8.14
N GLU A 105 -4.51 1.61 -7.90
CA GLU A 105 -5.84 2.11 -7.54
C GLU A 105 -5.82 2.81 -6.19
N LEU A 106 -5.12 2.26 -5.21
CA LEU A 106 -4.91 2.92 -3.92
C LEU A 106 -4.15 4.25 -4.11
N GLN A 107 -3.10 4.25 -4.92
CA GLN A 107 -2.33 5.45 -5.20
C GLN A 107 -3.19 6.54 -5.84
N LYS A 108 -4.05 6.17 -6.77
CA LYS A 108 -4.97 7.10 -7.43
C LYS A 108 -5.87 7.80 -6.42
N GLN A 109 -6.43 7.05 -5.48
CA GLN A 109 -7.29 7.61 -4.43
C GLN A 109 -6.52 8.60 -3.55
N LEU A 110 -5.29 8.26 -3.18
CA LEU A 110 -4.45 9.13 -2.36
C LEU A 110 -3.99 10.38 -3.12
N GLU A 111 -3.72 10.26 -4.42
CA GLU A 111 -3.39 11.42 -5.26
C GLU A 111 -4.58 12.36 -5.40
N GLU A 112 -5.79 11.82 -5.54
CA GLU A 112 -7.02 12.62 -5.61
C GLU A 112 -7.25 13.42 -4.32
N LEU A 113 -7.03 12.79 -3.16
CA LEU A 113 -7.13 13.48 -1.88
C LEU A 113 -6.09 14.60 -1.77
N PHE A 114 -4.92 14.38 -2.31
CA PHE A 114 -3.86 15.37 -2.33
C PHE A 114 -4.28 16.60 -3.15
N ALA A 115 -4.82 16.35 -4.34
CA ALA A 115 -5.30 17.41 -5.22
C ALA A 115 -6.44 18.21 -4.58
N GLN A 116 -7.36 17.54 -3.89
CA GLN A 116 -8.49 18.19 -3.24
C GLN A 116 -8.09 19.05 -2.03
N SER A 117 -6.94 18.77 -1.43
CA SER A 117 -6.46 19.50 -0.26
C SER A 117 -5.75 20.82 -0.60
N GLU A 118 -5.50 21.06 -1.86
CA GLU A 118 -4.79 22.27 -2.35
C GLU A 118 -5.69 23.46 -2.62
#